data_2722dadc119ec1a9d45054d19f62fa0f
#
_entry.id   2722dadc119ec1a9d45054d19f62fa0f
#
_cell.length_a   1.000
_cell.length_b   1.000
_cell.length_c   1.000
_cell.angle_alpha   90.00
_cell.angle_beta   90.00
_cell.angle_gamma   90.00
#
_symmetry.space_group_name_H-M   'P 1'
#
loop_
_entity.id
_entity.type
_entity.pdbx_description
1 polymer ?
#
loop_
_entity_poly.entity_id
_entity_poly.type
_entity_poly.pdbx_seq_one_letter_code
_entity_poly.pdbx_strand_id
1 'polypeptide(L)'
;MRACVIELTHGVSWVNLHELELKHACQHANMLYHFKHKADFRSKDEAIKEAWHFGEYLHSTKLNDETALVLDVSSMRVDDDTIENIRAFRSVIKEFGYKRTGLQFRTENLLTNFDKCDYGNLWAIKYYACNSGIDGVGTWRFTNDWHGLEVKMSYDFLGYYTEILGNQGIQLDLSNTYVVRPGDTLWLVAYQHGLSIEELLKINRLTYDTTLRVGQKLQVA
;
A
#
# COMPACT_ATOMS: atom_id res chain seq x y z
N MET A 1 13.99 4.41 0.40
CA MET A 1 14.02 3.94 -1.01
C MET A 1 12.70 4.31 -1.67
N ARG A 2 12.57 4.25 -3.00
CA ARG A 2 11.31 4.50 -3.72
C ARG A 2 10.88 3.22 -4.42
N ALA A 3 9.57 3.01 -4.55
CA ALA A 3 9.03 1.86 -5.24
C ALA A 3 7.93 2.28 -6.22
N CYS A 4 7.72 1.47 -7.25
CA CYS A 4 6.62 1.58 -8.20
C CYS A 4 5.77 0.31 -8.12
N VAL A 5 4.46 0.45 -8.20
CA VAL A 5 3.55 -0.69 -8.32
C VAL A 5 2.90 -0.65 -9.69
N ILE A 6 3.28 -1.58 -10.54
CA ILE A 6 2.87 -1.69 -11.94
C ILE A 6 1.57 -2.50 -12.00
N GLU A 7 0.53 -1.94 -12.60
CA GLU A 7 -0.67 -2.72 -12.91
C GLU A 7 -0.34 -3.69 -14.04
N LEU A 8 -0.38 -4.98 -13.73
CA LEU A 8 0.03 -6.05 -14.63
C LEU A 8 -1.14 -6.67 -15.36
N THR A 9 -2.22 -6.95 -14.63
CA THR A 9 -3.44 -7.57 -15.18
C THR A 9 -4.70 -6.91 -14.60
N HIS A 10 -5.83 -7.05 -15.35
CA HIS A 10 -7.16 -6.63 -14.92
C HIS A 10 -8.19 -7.67 -15.39
N GLY A 11 -8.98 -8.19 -14.45
CA GLY A 11 -9.88 -9.31 -14.74
C GLY A 11 -9.12 -10.50 -15.35
N VAL A 12 -9.77 -11.23 -16.24
CA VAL A 12 -9.18 -12.38 -16.95
C VAL A 12 -8.74 -12.06 -18.38
N SER A 13 -8.86 -10.82 -18.83
CA SER A 13 -8.73 -10.50 -20.28
C SER A 13 -7.68 -9.43 -20.59
N TRP A 14 -7.33 -8.59 -19.62
CA TRP A 14 -6.40 -7.50 -19.89
C TRP A 14 -5.03 -7.75 -19.25
N VAL A 15 -4.00 -7.49 -20.02
CA VAL A 15 -2.60 -7.59 -19.61
C VAL A 15 -1.86 -6.33 -20.06
N ASN A 16 -0.95 -5.84 -19.22
CA ASN A 16 -0.12 -4.70 -19.53
C ASN A 16 1.03 -5.10 -20.47
N LEU A 17 0.93 -4.71 -21.72
CA LEU A 17 1.96 -4.99 -22.73
C LEU A 17 3.25 -4.18 -22.56
N HIS A 18 3.25 -3.13 -21.74
CA HIS A 18 4.42 -2.29 -21.44
C HIS A 18 5.12 -2.66 -20.12
N GLU A 19 4.82 -3.82 -19.55
CA GLU A 19 5.37 -4.27 -18.27
C GLU A 19 6.91 -4.25 -18.29
N LEU A 20 7.52 -4.75 -19.35
CA LEU A 20 8.98 -4.84 -19.47
C LEU A 20 9.63 -3.44 -19.54
N GLU A 21 9.04 -2.53 -20.29
CA GLU A 21 9.50 -1.13 -20.38
C GLU A 21 9.42 -0.43 -19.02
N LEU A 22 8.32 -0.63 -18.29
CA LEU A 22 8.12 -0.07 -16.96
C LEU A 22 9.11 -0.65 -15.94
N LYS A 23 9.41 -1.95 -16.00
CA LYS A 23 10.45 -2.59 -15.17
C LYS A 23 11.82 -1.97 -15.45
N HIS A 24 12.21 -1.82 -16.70
CA HIS A 24 13.46 -1.17 -17.07
C HIS A 24 13.51 0.28 -16.59
N ALA A 25 12.43 1.04 -16.73
CA ALA A 25 12.35 2.42 -16.22
C ALA A 25 12.55 2.48 -14.69
N CYS A 26 11.95 1.55 -13.94
CA CYS A 26 12.16 1.45 -12.49
C CYS A 26 13.62 1.13 -12.15
N GLN A 27 14.24 0.18 -12.86
CA GLN A 27 15.65 -0.19 -12.67
C GLN A 27 16.59 0.98 -12.94
N HIS A 28 16.38 1.70 -14.05
CA HIS A 28 17.16 2.90 -14.37
C HIS A 28 16.99 4.02 -13.35
N ALA A 29 15.82 4.14 -12.76
CA ALA A 29 15.55 5.12 -11.69
C ALA A 29 15.99 4.65 -10.30
N ASN A 30 16.62 3.47 -10.19
CA ASN A 30 16.95 2.83 -8.91
C ASN A 30 15.76 2.72 -7.95
N MET A 31 14.63 2.28 -8.50
CA MET A 31 13.38 2.06 -7.78
C MET A 31 13.09 0.56 -7.70
N LEU A 32 12.55 0.10 -6.57
CA LEU A 32 11.91 -1.21 -6.49
C LEU A 32 10.65 -1.22 -7.37
N TYR A 33 10.29 -2.39 -7.89
CA TYR A 33 9.02 -2.55 -8.59
C TYR A 33 8.26 -3.76 -8.06
N HIS A 34 6.96 -3.61 -8.06
CA HIS A 34 5.99 -4.61 -7.60
C HIS A 34 4.85 -4.69 -8.60
N PHE A 35 4.00 -5.70 -8.49
CA PHE A 35 2.92 -5.89 -9.44
C PHE A 35 1.55 -5.86 -8.77
N LYS A 36 0.57 -5.44 -9.55
CA LYS A 36 -0.80 -5.30 -9.13
C LYS A 36 -1.73 -5.97 -10.13
N HIS A 37 -2.69 -6.73 -9.59
CA HIS A 37 -3.89 -7.17 -10.30
C HIS A 37 -5.05 -6.27 -9.92
N LYS A 38 -5.77 -5.75 -10.90
CA LYS A 38 -7.02 -5.03 -10.68
C LYS A 38 -8.19 -6.01 -10.81
N ALA A 39 -8.94 -6.16 -9.72
CA ALA A 39 -10.05 -7.10 -9.64
C ALA A 39 -11.29 -6.62 -10.40
N ASP A 40 -12.00 -7.58 -11.01
CA ASP A 40 -13.31 -7.40 -11.64
C ASP A 40 -14.30 -8.50 -11.24
N PHE A 41 -13.87 -9.47 -10.42
CA PHE A 41 -14.66 -10.62 -9.98
C PHE A 41 -15.87 -10.20 -9.14
N ARG A 42 -16.97 -10.98 -9.28
CA ARG A 42 -18.20 -10.83 -8.50
C ARG A 42 -18.59 -12.10 -7.74
N SER A 43 -17.83 -13.17 -7.94
CA SER A 43 -18.03 -14.44 -7.31
C SER A 43 -16.71 -15.10 -6.96
N LYS A 44 -16.74 -16.12 -6.09
CA LYS A 44 -15.58 -16.91 -5.70
C LYS A 44 -14.92 -17.60 -6.91
N ASP A 45 -15.71 -18.13 -7.82
CA ASP A 45 -15.21 -18.81 -9.01
C ASP A 45 -14.51 -17.85 -9.97
N GLU A 46 -15.03 -16.63 -10.10
CA GLU A 46 -14.37 -15.57 -10.88
C GLU A 46 -13.07 -15.12 -10.22
N ALA A 47 -13.07 -14.95 -8.91
CA ALA A 47 -11.86 -14.58 -8.16
C ALA A 47 -10.76 -15.65 -8.31
N ILE A 48 -11.11 -16.93 -8.30
CA ILE A 48 -10.17 -18.03 -8.56
C ILE A 48 -9.62 -17.95 -10.00
N LYS A 49 -10.46 -17.71 -11.00
CA LYS A 49 -10.04 -17.58 -12.40
C LYS A 49 -9.11 -16.38 -12.61
N GLU A 50 -9.43 -15.23 -12.00
CA GLU A 50 -8.56 -14.04 -12.07
C GLU A 50 -7.22 -14.31 -11.38
N ALA A 51 -7.21 -15.01 -10.24
CA ALA A 51 -6.00 -15.37 -9.53
C ALA A 51 -5.10 -16.30 -10.35
N TRP A 52 -5.67 -17.31 -11.04
CA TRP A 52 -4.94 -18.16 -11.97
C TRP A 52 -4.36 -17.37 -13.12
N HIS A 53 -5.14 -16.50 -13.76
CA HIS A 53 -4.68 -15.64 -14.84
C HIS A 53 -3.50 -14.75 -14.41
N PHE A 54 -3.60 -14.13 -13.23
CA PHE A 54 -2.53 -13.31 -12.68
C PHE A 54 -1.29 -14.15 -12.33
N GLY A 55 -1.48 -15.31 -11.69
CA GLY A 55 -0.40 -16.20 -11.28
C GLY A 55 0.38 -16.79 -12.45
N GLU A 56 -0.29 -17.24 -13.50
CA GLU A 56 0.33 -17.75 -14.72
C GLU A 56 1.16 -16.68 -15.43
N TYR A 57 0.63 -15.45 -15.51
CA TYR A 57 1.36 -14.34 -16.11
C TYR A 57 2.60 -13.94 -15.29
N LEU A 58 2.46 -13.90 -13.97
CA LEU A 58 3.59 -13.65 -13.06
C LEU A 58 4.69 -14.71 -13.20
N HIS A 59 4.31 -15.97 -13.34
CA HIS A 59 5.26 -17.07 -13.49
C HIS A 59 6.16 -16.89 -14.73
N SER A 60 5.64 -16.30 -15.79
CA SER A 60 6.40 -16.00 -17.00
C SER A 60 7.41 -14.86 -16.82
N THR A 61 7.22 -13.99 -15.81
CA THR A 61 8.01 -12.74 -15.64
C THR A 61 9.30 -12.92 -14.83
N LYS A 62 9.59 -14.12 -14.31
CA LYS A 62 10.75 -14.42 -13.45
C LYS A 62 10.94 -13.39 -12.32
N LEU A 63 9.99 -13.37 -11.40
CA LEU A 63 10.03 -12.47 -10.25
C LEU A 63 11.13 -12.86 -9.25
N ASN A 64 11.65 -11.87 -8.54
CA ASN A 64 12.45 -12.11 -7.35
C ASN A 64 11.52 -12.25 -6.11
N ASP A 65 12.05 -12.85 -5.04
CA ASP A 65 11.32 -13.09 -3.79
C ASP A 65 10.92 -11.79 -3.06
N GLU A 66 11.52 -10.68 -3.45
CA GLU A 66 11.29 -9.33 -2.91
C GLU A 66 10.03 -8.68 -3.49
N THR A 67 9.52 -9.21 -4.61
CA THR A 67 8.38 -8.62 -5.31
C THR A 67 7.09 -8.83 -4.51
N ALA A 68 6.42 -7.74 -4.15
CA ALA A 68 5.10 -7.78 -3.55
C ALA A 68 4.00 -7.78 -4.63
N LEU A 69 2.92 -8.51 -4.38
CA LEU A 69 1.76 -8.58 -5.25
C LEU A 69 0.57 -7.90 -4.59
N VAL A 70 -0.08 -7.00 -5.30
CA VAL A 70 -1.21 -6.21 -4.81
C VAL A 70 -2.49 -6.63 -5.52
N LEU A 71 -3.50 -7.01 -4.75
CA LEU A 71 -4.88 -7.13 -5.25
C LEU A 71 -5.57 -5.76 -5.08
N ASP A 72 -6.01 -5.17 -6.17
CA ASP A 72 -6.69 -3.87 -6.19
C ASP A 72 -8.20 -4.07 -6.34
N VAL A 73 -8.94 -3.92 -5.25
CA VAL A 73 -10.41 -3.95 -5.20
C VAL A 73 -11.01 -2.54 -5.07
N SER A 74 -10.26 -1.51 -5.41
CA SER A 74 -10.67 -0.11 -5.19
C SER A 74 -11.88 0.34 -6.00
N SER A 75 -12.25 -0.39 -7.05
CA SER A 75 -13.48 -0.15 -7.85
C SER A 75 -14.72 -0.90 -7.33
N MET A 76 -14.55 -1.74 -6.30
CA MET A 76 -15.58 -2.61 -5.77
C MET A 76 -16.09 -2.12 -4.41
N ARG A 77 -17.34 -2.45 -4.07
CA ARG A 77 -17.81 -2.43 -2.69
C ARG A 77 -17.22 -3.63 -1.97
N VAL A 78 -16.77 -3.41 -0.75
CA VAL A 78 -16.13 -4.46 0.06
C VAL A 78 -17.07 -4.82 1.20
N ASP A 79 -17.87 -5.84 0.98
CA ASP A 79 -18.76 -6.52 1.92
C ASP A 79 -18.23 -7.92 2.27
N ASP A 80 -18.97 -8.68 3.04
CA ASP A 80 -18.54 -10.00 3.48
C ASP A 80 -18.35 -10.99 2.33
N ASP A 81 -19.19 -10.93 1.29
CA ASP A 81 -19.07 -11.78 0.09
C ASP A 81 -17.80 -11.42 -0.69
N THR A 82 -17.52 -10.15 -0.81
CA THR A 82 -16.28 -9.66 -1.45
C THR A 82 -15.05 -10.11 -0.67
N ILE A 83 -15.11 -10.14 0.65
CA ILE A 83 -14.02 -10.65 1.50
C ILE A 83 -13.76 -12.14 1.24
N GLU A 84 -14.79 -12.96 1.14
CA GLU A 84 -14.64 -14.38 0.81
C GLU A 84 -14.02 -14.57 -0.59
N ASN A 85 -14.40 -13.76 -1.57
CA ASN A 85 -13.80 -13.78 -2.90
C ASN A 85 -12.32 -13.39 -2.87
N ILE A 86 -11.96 -12.37 -2.10
CA ILE A 86 -10.57 -11.94 -1.88
C ILE A 86 -9.74 -13.07 -1.23
N ARG A 87 -10.31 -13.78 -0.25
CA ARG A 87 -9.66 -14.94 0.39
C ARG A 87 -9.39 -16.06 -0.61
N ALA A 88 -10.35 -16.33 -1.48
CA ALA A 88 -10.20 -17.35 -2.54
C ALA A 88 -9.11 -16.97 -3.54
N PHE A 89 -9.10 -15.72 -4.03
CA PHE A 89 -8.04 -15.18 -4.88
C PHE A 89 -6.66 -15.37 -4.24
N ARG A 90 -6.53 -14.96 -3.00
CA ARG A 90 -5.28 -15.00 -2.27
C ARG A 90 -4.77 -16.42 -1.99
N SER A 91 -5.69 -17.38 -1.78
CA SER A 91 -5.34 -18.79 -1.62
C SER A 91 -4.61 -19.32 -2.87
N VAL A 92 -5.12 -19.03 -4.06
CA VAL A 92 -4.49 -19.40 -5.32
C VAL A 92 -3.12 -18.74 -5.49
N ILE A 93 -2.99 -17.45 -5.18
CA ILE A 93 -1.69 -16.76 -5.27
C ILE A 93 -0.65 -17.38 -4.33
N LYS A 94 -1.06 -17.85 -3.15
CA LYS A 94 -0.19 -18.59 -2.23
C LYS A 94 0.25 -19.95 -2.79
N GLU A 95 -0.60 -20.64 -3.54
CA GLU A 95 -0.28 -21.91 -4.21
C GLU A 95 0.81 -21.71 -5.28
N PHE A 96 0.84 -20.57 -5.96
CA PHE A 96 1.96 -20.17 -6.82
C PHE A 96 3.27 -19.86 -6.08
N GLY A 97 3.27 -19.88 -4.74
CA GLY A 97 4.45 -19.65 -3.90
C GLY A 97 4.66 -18.19 -3.49
N TYR A 98 3.81 -17.26 -3.89
CA TYR A 98 3.94 -15.83 -3.55
C TYR A 98 3.48 -15.54 -2.13
N LYS A 99 4.37 -14.99 -1.31
CA LYS A 99 4.14 -14.74 0.12
C LYS A 99 3.86 -13.27 0.43
N ARG A 100 4.46 -12.34 -0.32
CA ARG A 100 4.30 -10.90 -0.11
C ARG A 100 3.08 -10.41 -0.88
N THR A 101 1.97 -10.31 -0.19
CA THR A 101 0.71 -9.86 -0.80
C THR A 101 0.16 -8.64 -0.06
N GLY A 102 -0.50 -7.75 -0.79
CA GLY A 102 -1.20 -6.59 -0.25
C GLY A 102 -2.59 -6.45 -0.86
N LEU A 103 -3.46 -5.75 -0.16
CA LEU A 103 -4.82 -5.46 -0.58
C LEU A 103 -5.01 -3.95 -0.69
N GLN A 104 -5.34 -3.45 -1.89
CA GLN A 104 -5.64 -2.05 -2.14
C GLN A 104 -7.15 -1.83 -2.27
N PHE A 105 -7.69 -0.86 -1.54
CA PHE A 105 -9.12 -0.55 -1.50
C PHE A 105 -9.36 0.94 -1.29
N ARG A 106 -10.59 1.41 -1.57
CA ARG A 106 -11.05 2.75 -1.19
C ARG A 106 -11.75 2.70 0.16
N THR A 107 -11.44 3.63 1.05
CA THR A 107 -12.01 3.66 2.39
C THR A 107 -13.53 3.87 2.36
N GLU A 108 -14.02 4.65 1.40
CA GLU A 108 -15.46 4.89 1.20
C GLU A 108 -16.25 3.66 0.70
N ASN A 109 -15.57 2.67 0.13
CA ASN A 109 -16.19 1.44 -0.37
C ASN A 109 -16.23 0.31 0.66
N LEU A 110 -15.63 0.51 1.83
CA LEU A 110 -15.55 -0.49 2.88
C LEU A 110 -16.84 -0.51 3.69
N LEU A 111 -17.56 -1.62 3.65
CA LEU A 111 -18.84 -1.82 4.34
C LEU A 111 -18.75 -2.72 5.57
N THR A 112 -17.61 -3.39 5.74
CA THR A 112 -17.35 -4.30 6.84
C THR A 112 -15.91 -4.15 7.33
N ASN A 113 -15.62 -4.66 8.52
CA ASN A 113 -14.27 -4.62 9.07
C ASN A 113 -13.42 -5.75 8.50
N PHE A 114 -12.21 -5.42 8.07
CA PHE A 114 -11.21 -6.42 7.74
C PHE A 114 -10.64 -7.07 9.00
N ASP A 115 -10.51 -8.38 9.00
CA ASP A 115 -9.52 -9.01 9.85
C ASP A 115 -8.13 -8.82 9.22
N LYS A 116 -7.33 -7.97 9.87
CA LYS A 116 -6.03 -7.51 9.35
C LYS A 116 -5.03 -8.64 9.13
N CYS A 117 -5.20 -9.76 9.83
CA CYS A 117 -4.28 -10.90 9.76
C CYS A 117 -4.33 -11.63 8.42
N ASP A 118 -5.42 -11.48 7.66
CA ASP A 118 -5.64 -12.27 6.45
C ASP A 118 -5.03 -11.70 5.17
N TYR A 119 -4.63 -10.41 5.14
CA TYR A 119 -4.41 -9.70 3.87
C TYR A 119 -2.99 -9.20 3.61
N GLY A 120 -2.04 -9.48 4.49
CA GLY A 120 -0.69 -8.92 4.37
C GLY A 120 -0.72 -7.40 4.59
N ASN A 121 -0.25 -6.63 3.63
CA ASN A 121 -0.27 -5.17 3.74
C ASN A 121 -1.59 -4.58 3.25
N LEU A 122 -2.25 -3.79 4.10
CA LEU A 122 -3.43 -3.02 3.74
C LEU A 122 -3.02 -1.68 3.12
N TRP A 123 -3.56 -1.38 1.94
CA TRP A 123 -3.29 -0.15 1.20
C TRP A 123 -4.60 0.62 0.99
N ALA A 124 -4.85 1.60 1.82
CA ALA A 124 -6.01 2.46 1.71
C ALA A 124 -5.83 3.54 0.65
N ILE A 125 -6.89 3.82 -0.09
CA ILE A 125 -7.00 4.99 -0.97
C ILE A 125 -7.99 5.96 -0.32
N LYS A 126 -7.53 7.16 -0.02
CA LYS A 126 -8.37 8.26 0.45
C LYS A 126 -7.69 9.58 0.08
N TYR A 127 -8.28 10.30 -0.83
CA TYR A 127 -7.75 11.55 -1.33
C TYR A 127 -8.23 12.74 -0.49
N TYR A 128 -7.45 13.82 -0.50
CA TYR A 128 -7.80 15.09 0.16
C TYR A 128 -8.16 14.95 1.64
N ALA A 129 -7.50 14.03 2.33
CA ALA A 129 -7.69 13.75 3.74
C ALA A 129 -6.37 13.91 4.50
N CYS A 130 -6.45 14.10 5.82
CA CYS A 130 -5.28 14.17 6.69
C CYS A 130 -4.74 12.79 7.10
N ASN A 131 -5.54 11.73 6.91
CA ASN A 131 -5.16 10.34 7.19
C ASN A 131 -5.98 9.35 6.35
N SER A 132 -5.63 8.07 6.42
CA SER A 132 -6.33 6.98 5.72
C SER A 132 -7.78 6.77 6.21
N GLY A 133 -8.09 7.13 7.43
CA GLY A 133 -9.37 6.86 8.10
C GLY A 133 -9.55 5.42 8.58
N ILE A 134 -8.52 4.57 8.44
CA ILE A 134 -8.52 3.17 8.83
C ILE A 134 -7.26 2.88 9.64
N ASP A 135 -7.42 2.32 10.83
CA ASP A 135 -6.30 1.92 11.68
C ASP A 135 -5.56 0.71 11.12
N GLY A 136 -4.22 0.68 11.31
CA GLY A 136 -3.36 -0.43 10.93
C GLY A 136 -3.18 -0.60 9.42
N VAL A 137 -3.45 0.43 8.64
CA VAL A 137 -3.10 0.51 7.23
C VAL A 137 -1.60 0.70 7.09
N GLY A 138 -0.94 -0.18 6.34
CA GLY A 138 0.50 -0.09 6.11
C GLY A 138 0.88 0.85 4.96
N THR A 139 -0.05 1.14 4.05
CA THR A 139 0.18 2.04 2.93
C THR A 139 -1.07 2.89 2.67
N TRP A 140 -0.88 4.18 2.43
CA TRP A 140 -1.95 5.12 2.14
C TRP A 140 -1.70 5.92 0.88
N ARG A 141 -2.60 5.78 -0.11
CA ARG A 141 -2.62 6.64 -1.31
C ARG A 141 -3.39 7.91 -1.00
N PHE A 142 -2.67 9.03 -0.93
CA PHE A 142 -3.21 10.33 -0.54
C PHE A 142 -3.51 11.24 -1.72
N THR A 143 -2.97 10.98 -2.91
CA THR A 143 -3.25 11.76 -4.12
C THR A 143 -3.21 10.91 -5.39
N ASN A 144 -3.94 11.33 -6.39
CA ASN A 144 -3.87 10.85 -7.77
C ASN A 144 -3.28 11.90 -8.72
N ASP A 145 -2.97 13.08 -8.19
CA ASP A 145 -2.35 14.18 -8.92
C ASP A 145 -1.26 14.82 -8.06
N TRP A 146 -0.02 14.48 -8.34
CA TRP A 146 1.13 15.04 -7.64
C TRP A 146 1.69 16.22 -8.43
N HIS A 147 1.41 17.43 -7.94
CA HIS A 147 1.86 18.70 -8.57
C HIS A 147 1.42 18.85 -10.04
N GLY A 148 0.22 18.43 -10.40
CA GLY A 148 -0.32 18.55 -11.76
C GLY A 148 0.22 17.52 -12.75
N LEU A 149 0.88 16.45 -12.28
CA LEU A 149 1.49 15.43 -13.13
C LEU A 149 0.63 14.17 -13.32
N GLU A 150 -0.59 14.14 -12.79
CA GLU A 150 -1.48 12.96 -12.77
C GLU A 150 -0.81 11.69 -12.20
N VAL A 151 0.17 11.87 -11.32
CA VAL A 151 0.92 10.78 -10.68
C VAL A 151 0.26 10.41 -9.36
N LYS A 152 0.00 9.11 -9.18
CA LYS A 152 -0.54 8.55 -7.94
C LYS A 152 0.59 8.37 -6.93
N MET A 153 0.48 9.04 -5.75
CA MET A 153 1.46 8.92 -4.70
C MET A 153 0.89 8.28 -3.44
N SER A 154 1.72 7.51 -2.76
CA SER A 154 1.37 6.83 -1.52
C SER A 154 2.49 6.93 -0.49
N TYR A 155 2.13 6.95 0.78
CA TYR A 155 3.05 6.67 1.88
C TYR A 155 3.05 5.17 2.15
N ASP A 156 4.23 4.59 2.26
CA ASP A 156 4.46 3.21 2.69
C ASP A 156 5.05 3.24 4.10
N PHE A 157 4.18 3.21 5.09
CA PHE A 157 4.54 3.41 6.50
C PHE A 157 5.37 2.28 7.09
N LEU A 158 5.16 1.07 6.57
CA LEU A 158 5.81 -0.15 7.06
C LEU A 158 7.05 -0.53 6.22
N GLY A 159 7.40 0.25 5.20
CA GLY A 159 8.45 -0.13 4.26
C GLY A 159 8.10 -1.36 3.42
N TYR A 160 6.83 -1.77 3.39
CA TYR A 160 6.41 -3.02 2.75
C TYR A 160 6.75 -3.09 1.26
N TYR A 161 6.73 -1.96 0.57
CA TYR A 161 7.08 -1.85 -0.84
C TYR A 161 8.44 -1.19 -1.06
N THR A 162 8.94 -0.42 -0.09
CA THR A 162 10.12 0.44 -0.25
C THR A 162 11.38 -0.13 0.39
N GLU A 163 11.29 -1.24 1.14
CA GLU A 163 12.43 -1.90 1.77
C GLU A 163 12.71 -3.28 1.15
N ILE A 164 14.00 -3.64 1.05
CA ILE A 164 14.45 -4.97 0.66
C ILE A 164 14.36 -5.88 1.88
N LEU A 165 13.77 -7.08 1.73
CA LEU A 165 13.70 -8.08 2.80
C LEU A 165 15.12 -8.45 3.25
N GLY A 166 15.45 -8.13 4.50
CA GLY A 166 16.78 -8.37 5.08
C GLY A 166 17.45 -7.13 5.64
N ASN A 167 17.01 -5.93 5.29
CA ASN A 167 17.31 -4.74 6.07
C ASN A 167 16.33 -4.66 7.23
N GLN A 168 16.85 -4.84 8.41
CA GLN A 168 16.15 -4.85 9.68
C GLN A 168 15.17 -3.71 9.79
N GLY A 169 14.01 -4.07 10.34
CA GLY A 169 12.87 -3.19 10.55
C GLY A 169 13.23 -1.79 11.02
N ILE A 170 12.31 -0.88 10.80
CA ILE A 170 12.37 0.51 11.26
C ILE A 170 13.10 0.54 12.59
N GLN A 171 14.34 1.01 12.59
CA GLN A 171 15.03 1.37 13.81
C GLN A 171 14.23 2.56 14.34
N LEU A 172 13.38 2.29 15.33
CA LEU A 172 12.70 3.35 16.06
C LEU A 172 13.78 4.31 16.53
N ASP A 173 13.81 5.49 15.96
CA ASP A 173 14.65 6.56 16.48
C ASP A 173 14.10 6.90 17.86
N LEU A 174 14.76 6.38 18.90
CA LEU A 174 14.41 6.62 20.30
C LEU A 174 14.82 8.03 20.77
N SER A 175 15.18 8.93 19.85
CA SER A 175 15.35 10.32 20.19
C SER A 175 13.99 10.91 20.57
N ASN A 176 13.93 11.62 21.69
CA ASN A 176 12.70 12.28 22.16
C ASN A 176 12.26 13.43 21.26
N THR A 177 13.01 13.73 20.19
CA THR A 177 12.76 14.84 19.29
C THR A 177 12.93 14.44 17.83
N TYR A 178 11.88 14.62 17.04
CA TYR A 178 11.87 14.41 15.60
C TYR A 178 11.97 15.73 14.84
N VAL A 179 12.72 15.74 13.75
CA VAL A 179 12.81 16.90 12.84
C VAL A 179 11.98 16.61 11.59
N VAL A 180 10.94 17.40 11.36
CA VAL A 180 10.01 17.28 10.25
C VAL A 180 10.74 17.35 8.90
N ARG A 181 10.50 16.39 8.04
CA ARG A 181 11.06 16.25 6.69
C ARG A 181 10.02 16.61 5.62
N PRO A 182 10.43 16.87 4.38
CA PRO A 182 9.49 17.06 3.28
C PRO A 182 8.56 15.85 3.12
N GLY A 183 7.24 16.09 3.11
CA GLY A 183 6.23 15.06 2.99
C GLY A 183 5.70 14.47 4.31
N ASP A 184 6.25 14.88 5.45
CA ASP A 184 5.73 14.42 6.75
C ASP A 184 4.35 14.98 7.05
N THR A 185 3.56 14.16 7.71
CA THR A 185 2.27 14.52 8.30
C THR A 185 2.30 14.24 9.80
N LEU A 186 1.43 14.90 10.56
CA LEU A 186 1.27 14.63 11.99
C LEU A 186 1.04 13.13 12.28
N TRP A 187 0.21 12.50 11.45
CA TRP A 187 -0.10 11.08 11.57
C TRP A 187 1.13 10.19 11.31
N LEU A 188 1.91 10.49 10.26
CA LEU A 188 3.11 9.73 9.92
C LEU A 188 4.15 9.81 11.06
N VAL A 189 4.38 11.00 11.60
CA VAL A 189 5.32 11.20 12.70
C VAL A 189 4.85 10.45 13.95
N ALA A 190 3.56 10.57 14.33
CA ALA A 190 2.99 9.84 15.45
C ALA A 190 3.19 8.32 15.30
N TYR A 191 2.84 7.79 14.14
CA TYR A 191 2.96 6.36 13.85
C TYR A 191 4.40 5.86 13.92
N GLN A 192 5.38 6.57 13.32
CA GLN A 192 6.79 6.20 13.31
C GLN A 192 7.39 6.12 14.72
N HIS A 193 6.82 6.89 15.66
CA HIS A 193 7.27 6.94 17.04
C HIS A 193 6.36 6.18 18.03
N GLY A 194 5.40 5.40 17.52
CA GLY A 194 4.52 4.57 18.33
C GLY A 194 3.51 5.36 19.18
N LEU A 195 3.23 6.61 18.79
CA LEU A 195 2.27 7.49 19.43
C LEU A 195 0.92 7.47 18.71
N SER A 196 -0.16 7.65 19.45
CA SER A 196 -1.41 8.10 18.84
C SER A 196 -1.27 9.55 18.35
N ILE A 197 -2.13 9.95 17.41
CA ILE A 197 -2.09 11.33 16.91
C ILE A 197 -2.44 12.32 18.04
N GLU A 198 -3.36 11.94 18.94
CA GLU A 198 -3.75 12.71 20.11
C GLU A 198 -2.58 12.95 21.06
N GLU A 199 -1.77 11.92 21.31
CA GLU A 199 -0.56 12.02 22.12
C GLU A 199 0.45 12.95 21.48
N LEU A 200 0.75 12.80 20.18
CA LEU A 200 1.66 13.68 19.47
C LEU A 200 1.19 15.13 19.52
N LEU A 201 -0.08 15.39 19.27
CA LEU A 201 -0.67 16.74 19.34
C LEU A 201 -0.55 17.32 20.74
N LYS A 202 -0.88 16.54 21.76
CA LYS A 202 -0.87 16.95 23.18
C LYS A 202 0.53 17.34 23.65
N ILE A 203 1.55 16.49 23.40
CA ILE A 203 2.91 16.74 23.85
C ILE A 203 3.56 17.94 23.11
N ASN A 204 3.11 18.22 21.86
CA ASN A 204 3.61 19.33 21.06
C ASN A 204 2.72 20.59 21.12
N ARG A 205 1.59 20.56 21.83
CA ARG A 205 0.60 21.65 21.89
C ARG A 205 0.10 22.06 20.50
N LEU A 206 -0.13 21.06 19.64
CA LEU A 206 -0.61 21.21 18.29
C LEU A 206 -2.10 20.85 18.20
N THR A 207 -2.72 21.21 17.07
CA THR A 207 -4.09 20.84 16.72
C THR A 207 -4.11 20.04 15.44
N TYR A 208 -5.22 19.37 15.13
CA TYR A 208 -5.38 18.61 13.90
C TYR A 208 -5.20 19.44 12.62
N ASP A 209 -5.48 20.75 12.68
CA ASP A 209 -5.34 21.68 11.56
C ASP A 209 -3.90 22.21 11.41
N THR A 210 -2.98 21.79 12.27
CA THR A 210 -1.60 22.25 12.23
C THR A 210 -0.89 21.74 10.99
N THR A 211 -0.39 22.66 10.17
CA THR A 211 0.50 22.35 9.06
C THR A 211 1.94 22.25 9.56
N LEU A 212 2.57 21.09 9.39
CA LEU A 212 3.97 20.89 9.74
C LEU A 212 4.88 21.66 8.75
N ARG A 213 5.96 22.24 9.29
CA ARG A 213 6.99 22.91 8.48
C ARG A 213 8.25 22.05 8.45
N VAL A 214 8.85 21.89 7.26
CA VAL A 214 10.14 21.21 7.14
C VAL A 214 11.17 21.85 8.06
N GLY A 215 11.87 21.03 8.83
CA GLY A 215 12.82 21.49 9.87
C GLY A 215 12.18 21.78 11.23
N GLN A 216 10.86 21.73 11.36
CA GLN A 216 10.17 21.85 12.66
C GLN A 216 10.58 20.68 13.56
N LYS A 217 10.84 20.97 14.83
CA LYS A 217 11.12 19.94 15.84
C LYS A 217 9.83 19.55 16.56
N LEU A 218 9.57 18.25 16.66
CA LEU A 218 8.44 17.68 17.40
C LEU A 218 8.97 16.79 18.53
N GLN A 219 8.36 16.88 19.71
CA GLN A 219 8.55 15.90 20.76
C GLN A 219 7.82 14.62 20.37
N VAL A 220 8.48 13.47 20.50
CA VAL A 220 7.97 12.16 20.07
C VAL A 220 8.12 11.07 21.15
N ALA A 221 8.38 11.47 22.38
CA ALA A 221 8.34 10.65 23.58
C ALA A 221 8.07 11.54 24.81
#